data_aeacb79e8b42120c03e4352adc856583
#
_entry.id   aeacb79e8b42120c03e4352adc856583
#
_cell.length_a   1.000
_cell.length_b   1.000
_cell.length_c   1.000
_cell.angle_alpha   90.00
_cell.angle_beta   90.00
_cell.angle_gamma   90.00
#
_symmetry.space_group_name_H-M   'P 1'
#
loop_
_entity.id
_entity.type
_entity.pdbx_description
1 polymer ?
#
loop_
_entity_poly.entity_id
_entity_poly.type
_entity_poly.pdbx_seq_one_letter_code
_entity_poly.pdbx_strand_id
1 'polypeptide(L)'
;MTVVKKSIDIKAPVDTVFTYFARPEHVSDQMSEKGVGMTVIPMDIKAGMGVGTTFRVIGDFSGKRLEWDCETTEFVREERISAKMIKGKFKRWEITTEFKGLSDNLTNVSMTVDYEMPLGPLGGILDKVKFAKSAENGLETALYKVRGLLEGNGSIPVYITLDAYQKLLAEKKKMNNVPVSTVLTSILEKYERVEEIKN
;
A
#
# COMPACT_ATOMS: atom_id res chain seq x y z
N MET A 1 0.22 -10.18 23.27
CA MET A 1 -0.34 -10.43 21.95
C MET A 1 -1.41 -9.38 21.69
N THR A 2 -1.36 -8.70 20.60
CA THR A 2 -2.29 -7.63 20.23
C THR A 2 -2.73 -7.85 18.78
N VAL A 3 -4.04 -7.86 18.55
CA VAL A 3 -4.63 -8.01 17.22
C VAL A 3 -5.34 -6.73 16.87
N VAL A 4 -5.05 -6.20 15.69
CA VAL A 4 -5.72 -5.04 15.10
C VAL A 4 -6.33 -5.49 13.79
N LYS A 5 -7.62 -5.21 13.59
CA LYS A 5 -8.35 -5.56 12.38
C LYS A 5 -9.14 -4.36 11.86
N LYS A 6 -9.06 -4.12 10.56
CA LYS A 6 -9.87 -3.14 9.83
C LYS A 6 -10.41 -3.77 8.56
N SER A 7 -11.58 -3.32 8.14
CA SER A 7 -12.18 -3.75 6.87
C SER A 7 -12.89 -2.61 6.18
N ILE A 8 -13.02 -2.73 4.85
CA ILE A 8 -13.70 -1.76 4.00
C ILE A 8 -14.34 -2.47 2.81
N ASP A 9 -15.45 -1.92 2.33
CA ASP A 9 -16.04 -2.34 1.06
C ASP A 9 -15.50 -1.46 -0.07
N ILE A 10 -15.09 -2.10 -1.17
CA ILE A 10 -14.53 -1.47 -2.38
C ILE A 10 -15.44 -1.82 -3.55
N LYS A 11 -15.90 -0.81 -4.30
CA LYS A 11 -16.73 -0.97 -5.49
C LYS A 11 -15.87 -1.40 -6.69
N ALA A 12 -15.41 -2.64 -6.64
CA ALA A 12 -14.68 -3.30 -7.70
C ALA A 12 -14.82 -4.83 -7.58
N PRO A 13 -14.67 -5.59 -8.67
CA PRO A 13 -14.64 -7.06 -8.65
C PRO A 13 -13.50 -7.60 -7.79
N VAL A 14 -13.68 -8.78 -7.20
CA VAL A 14 -12.71 -9.37 -6.27
C VAL A 14 -11.36 -9.65 -6.95
N ASP A 15 -11.35 -10.08 -8.20
CA ASP A 15 -10.14 -10.30 -8.99
C ASP A 15 -9.32 -9.02 -9.20
N THR A 16 -10.00 -7.92 -9.49
CA THR A 16 -9.39 -6.58 -9.63
C THR A 16 -8.77 -6.12 -8.34
N VAL A 17 -9.52 -6.23 -7.23
CA VAL A 17 -9.04 -5.84 -5.90
C VAL A 17 -7.86 -6.73 -5.48
N PHE A 18 -7.99 -8.05 -5.61
CA PHE A 18 -6.92 -8.99 -5.30
C PHE A 18 -5.66 -8.71 -6.11
N THR A 19 -5.79 -8.53 -7.45
CA THR A 19 -4.67 -8.24 -8.34
C THR A 19 -3.94 -6.97 -7.94
N TYR A 20 -4.65 -5.94 -7.47
CA TYR A 20 -4.02 -4.74 -6.95
C TYR A 20 -3.14 -5.03 -5.72
N PHE A 21 -3.67 -5.77 -4.74
CA PHE A 21 -2.91 -6.15 -3.55
C PHE A 21 -1.76 -7.13 -3.82
N ALA A 22 -1.90 -7.96 -4.86
CA ALA A 22 -0.92 -8.97 -5.25
C ALA A 22 0.28 -8.41 -6.03
N ARG A 23 0.26 -7.14 -6.43
CA ARG A 23 1.34 -6.53 -7.21
C ARG A 23 2.36 -5.84 -6.32
N PRO A 24 3.67 -6.17 -6.48
CA PRO A 24 4.73 -5.59 -5.64
C PRO A 24 4.84 -4.07 -5.76
N GLU A 25 4.58 -3.52 -6.95
CA GLU A 25 4.59 -2.09 -7.21
C GLU A 25 3.54 -1.31 -6.40
N HIS A 26 2.45 -1.96 -5.99
CA HIS A 26 1.38 -1.34 -5.21
C HIS A 26 1.54 -1.51 -3.69
N VAL A 27 2.47 -2.34 -3.25
CA VAL A 27 2.68 -2.57 -1.80
C VAL A 27 3.17 -1.29 -1.11
N SER A 28 4.06 -0.52 -1.74
CA SER A 28 4.51 0.77 -1.22
C SER A 28 3.39 1.82 -1.21
N ASP A 29 2.46 1.76 -2.18
CA ASP A 29 1.37 2.73 -2.30
C ASP A 29 0.34 2.56 -1.19
N GLN A 30 0.18 1.35 -0.68
CA GLN A 30 -0.77 1.04 0.39
C GLN A 30 -0.36 1.63 1.73
N MET A 31 0.93 1.87 1.98
CA MET A 31 1.45 2.12 3.32
C MET A 31 2.14 3.48 3.53
N SER A 32 2.30 4.32 2.51
CA SER A 32 3.01 5.59 2.68
C SER A 32 2.10 6.80 2.71
N GLU A 33 1.88 7.38 3.89
CA GLU A 33 1.44 8.76 4.06
C GLU A 33 2.25 9.47 5.14
N LYS A 34 2.39 10.81 5.00
CA LYS A 34 3.04 11.65 6.01
C LYS A 34 2.32 11.52 7.35
N GLY A 35 3.00 10.92 8.33
CA GLY A 35 2.52 10.85 9.72
C GLY A 35 2.20 9.44 10.22
N VAL A 36 1.97 8.45 9.34
CA VAL A 36 1.93 7.02 9.69
C VAL A 36 2.97 6.33 8.81
N GLY A 37 4.23 6.56 9.17
CA GLY A 37 5.37 6.20 8.34
C GLY A 37 5.61 4.71 8.25
N MET A 38 4.82 3.97 7.50
CA MET A 38 5.19 2.62 7.08
C MET A 38 5.54 2.63 5.60
N THR A 39 6.74 2.16 5.28
CA THR A 39 7.22 1.95 3.91
C THR A 39 7.50 0.47 3.74
N VAL A 40 7.05 -0.11 2.64
CA VAL A 40 7.34 -1.50 2.28
C VAL A 40 8.24 -1.53 1.07
N ILE A 41 9.36 -2.24 1.18
CA ILE A 41 10.38 -2.37 0.12
C ILE A 41 10.45 -3.85 -0.28
N PRO A 42 10.04 -4.22 -1.50
CA PRO A 42 10.25 -5.57 -2.01
C PRO A 42 11.74 -5.93 -2.00
N MET A 43 12.08 -7.15 -1.57
CA MET A 43 13.47 -7.62 -1.48
C MET A 43 13.76 -8.73 -2.48
N ASP A 44 13.00 -9.81 -2.45
CA ASP A 44 13.11 -10.93 -3.38
C ASP A 44 11.74 -11.25 -3.96
N ILE A 45 11.55 -10.90 -5.23
CA ILE A 45 10.30 -11.12 -5.97
C ILE A 45 10.54 -12.28 -6.91
N LYS A 46 10.29 -13.50 -6.41
CA LYS A 46 10.34 -14.70 -7.24
C LYS A 46 9.11 -14.75 -8.13
N ALA A 47 9.30 -14.56 -9.45
CA ALA A 47 8.29 -14.80 -10.50
C ALA A 47 6.88 -14.25 -10.22
N GLY A 48 6.78 -13.05 -9.61
CA GLY A 48 5.54 -12.44 -9.15
C GLY A 48 5.34 -12.58 -7.63
N MET A 49 4.32 -11.90 -7.10
CA MET A 49 3.95 -12.06 -5.68
C MET A 49 3.42 -13.48 -5.44
N GLY A 50 3.97 -14.14 -4.44
CA GLY A 50 3.58 -15.50 -4.06
C GLY A 50 4.21 -15.90 -2.75
N VAL A 51 3.95 -17.13 -2.31
CA VAL A 51 4.58 -17.68 -1.10
C VAL A 51 6.10 -17.69 -1.27
N GLY A 52 6.83 -17.22 -0.24
CA GLY A 52 8.28 -17.05 -0.24
C GLY A 52 8.78 -15.70 -0.75
N THR A 53 7.90 -14.82 -1.25
CA THR A 53 8.28 -13.42 -1.54
C THR A 53 8.66 -12.72 -0.25
N THR A 54 9.80 -12.03 -0.25
CA THR A 54 10.27 -11.29 0.91
C THR A 54 10.22 -9.78 0.69
N PHE A 55 9.94 -9.05 1.76
CA PHE A 55 9.88 -7.60 1.74
C PHE A 55 10.28 -7.01 3.10
N ARG A 56 10.81 -5.80 3.07
CA ARG A 56 11.16 -5.04 4.27
C ARG A 56 10.08 -4.04 4.59
N VAL A 57 9.67 -4.00 5.84
CA VAL A 57 8.79 -2.98 6.39
C VAL A 57 9.63 -2.02 7.23
N ILE A 58 9.45 -0.73 7.00
CA ILE A 58 10.04 0.35 7.77
C ILE A 58 8.90 1.18 8.33
N GLY A 59 8.83 1.28 9.65
CA GLY A 59 7.81 2.07 10.34
C GLY A 59 8.41 3.13 11.24
N ASP A 60 7.84 4.32 11.26
CA ASP A 60 8.16 5.35 12.25
C ASP A 60 7.05 5.38 13.33
N PHE A 61 7.44 5.09 14.55
CA PHE A 61 6.54 5.05 15.69
C PHE A 61 7.02 6.01 16.76
N SER A 62 6.35 7.14 16.89
CA SER A 62 6.69 8.18 17.88
C SER A 62 8.15 8.64 17.78
N GLY A 63 8.65 8.89 16.57
CA GLY A 63 10.02 9.31 16.31
C GLY A 63 11.06 8.20 16.41
N LYS A 64 10.64 6.93 16.52
CA LYS A 64 11.52 5.77 16.48
C LYS A 64 11.27 4.96 15.24
N ARG A 65 12.31 4.84 14.42
CA ARG A 65 12.31 3.99 13.23
C ARG A 65 12.49 2.53 13.63
N LEU A 66 11.55 1.70 13.24
CA LEU A 66 11.60 0.24 13.34
C LEU A 66 11.67 -0.35 11.93
N GLU A 67 12.48 -1.39 11.79
CA GLU A 67 12.62 -2.12 10.54
C GLU A 67 12.47 -3.61 10.82
N TRP A 68 11.74 -4.32 9.94
CA TRP A 68 11.62 -5.77 9.99
C TRP A 68 11.41 -6.34 8.60
N ASP A 69 11.93 -7.54 8.39
CA ASP A 69 11.80 -8.28 7.14
C ASP A 69 10.69 -9.32 7.28
N CYS A 70 9.88 -9.44 6.24
CA CYS A 70 8.73 -10.34 6.18
C CYS A 70 8.83 -11.28 5.01
N GLU A 71 8.14 -12.39 5.12
CA GLU A 71 7.94 -13.38 4.06
C GLU A 71 6.45 -13.66 3.90
N THR A 72 5.99 -13.71 2.65
CA THR A 72 4.64 -14.16 2.31
C THR A 72 4.51 -15.65 2.59
N THR A 73 3.59 -16.02 3.47
CA THR A 73 3.38 -17.40 3.92
C THR A 73 2.15 -18.05 3.31
N GLU A 74 1.21 -17.25 2.84
CA GLU A 74 0.00 -17.73 2.20
C GLU A 74 -0.37 -16.79 1.05
N PHE A 75 -0.79 -17.36 -0.07
CA PHE A 75 -1.21 -16.63 -1.26
C PHE A 75 -2.30 -17.42 -1.96
N VAL A 76 -3.54 -17.19 -1.56
CA VAL A 76 -4.72 -17.85 -2.13
C VAL A 76 -5.45 -16.84 -2.99
N ARG A 77 -5.53 -17.12 -4.29
CA ARG A 77 -6.11 -16.17 -5.25
C ARG A 77 -7.54 -15.79 -4.87
N GLU A 78 -7.80 -14.48 -4.88
CA GLU A 78 -9.10 -13.86 -4.59
C GLU A 78 -9.65 -14.12 -3.17
N GLU A 79 -8.84 -14.77 -2.30
CA GLU A 79 -9.25 -15.12 -0.95
C GLU A 79 -8.35 -14.51 0.12
N ARG A 80 -7.01 -14.73 0.03
CA ARG A 80 -6.11 -14.37 1.14
C ARG A 80 -4.65 -14.20 0.75
N ILE A 81 -4.03 -13.19 1.35
CA ILE A 81 -2.58 -13.00 1.35
C ILE A 81 -2.15 -12.86 2.80
N SER A 82 -1.20 -13.70 3.25
CA SER A 82 -0.63 -13.62 4.59
C SER A 82 0.89 -13.51 4.53
N ALA A 83 1.47 -12.75 5.45
CA ALA A 83 2.91 -12.64 5.63
C ALA A 83 3.29 -12.60 7.10
N LYS A 84 4.48 -13.13 7.43
CA LYS A 84 5.04 -13.10 8.77
C LYS A 84 6.43 -12.46 8.79
N MET A 85 6.80 -11.91 9.92
CA MET A 85 8.16 -11.45 10.14
C MET A 85 9.12 -12.63 10.20
N ILE A 86 10.23 -12.52 9.45
CA ILE A 86 11.35 -13.47 9.48
C ILE A 86 12.58 -12.88 10.18
N LYS A 87 12.66 -11.54 10.26
CA LYS A 87 13.75 -10.83 10.93
C LYS A 87 13.25 -9.48 11.45
N GLY A 88 13.51 -9.16 12.71
CA GLY A 88 13.07 -7.88 13.29
C GLY A 88 13.17 -7.88 14.81
N LYS A 89 12.65 -6.79 15.41
CA LYS A 89 12.67 -6.60 16.87
C LYS A 89 11.40 -7.02 17.58
N PHE A 90 10.30 -7.23 16.87
CA PHE A 90 9.09 -7.80 17.46
C PHE A 90 9.37 -9.24 17.89
N LYS A 91 8.65 -9.74 18.87
CA LYS A 91 8.64 -11.19 19.15
C LYS A 91 7.86 -11.95 18.09
N ARG A 92 6.78 -11.35 17.62
CA ARG A 92 5.93 -11.85 16.54
C ARG A 92 5.33 -10.66 15.79
N TRP A 93 5.19 -10.80 14.51
CA TRP A 93 4.43 -9.89 13.67
C TRP A 93 3.91 -10.66 12.45
N GLU A 94 2.62 -10.61 12.24
CA GLU A 94 1.93 -11.26 11.11
C GLU A 94 0.89 -10.30 10.57
N ILE A 95 0.70 -10.30 9.25
CA ILE A 95 -0.36 -9.56 8.58
C ILE A 95 -1.12 -10.53 7.68
N THR A 96 -2.45 -10.41 7.70
CA THR A 96 -3.34 -11.15 6.81
C THR A 96 -4.29 -10.17 6.15
N THR A 97 -4.40 -10.26 4.82
CA THR A 97 -5.40 -9.56 4.03
C THR A 97 -6.36 -10.61 3.46
N GLU A 98 -7.64 -10.47 3.78
CA GLU A 98 -8.72 -11.35 3.31
C GLU A 98 -9.60 -10.58 2.32
N PHE A 99 -10.03 -11.27 1.28
CA PHE A 99 -10.89 -10.73 0.21
C PHE A 99 -12.19 -11.54 0.18
N LYS A 100 -13.32 -10.84 0.10
CA LYS A 100 -14.63 -11.48 -0.02
C LYS A 100 -15.47 -10.72 -1.04
N GLY A 101 -15.73 -11.34 -2.19
CA GLY A 101 -16.72 -10.83 -3.14
C GLY A 101 -18.11 -10.80 -2.49
N LEU A 102 -18.74 -9.64 -2.44
CA LEU A 102 -20.11 -9.45 -1.95
C LEU A 102 -21.11 -9.42 -3.11
N SER A 103 -20.66 -8.99 -4.28
CA SER A 103 -21.36 -9.04 -5.56
C SER A 103 -20.34 -8.94 -6.70
N ASP A 104 -20.78 -8.96 -7.95
CA ASP A 104 -19.92 -8.86 -9.13
C ASP A 104 -19.02 -7.61 -9.14
N ASN A 105 -19.44 -6.54 -8.49
CA ASN A 105 -18.71 -5.27 -8.43
C ASN A 105 -18.61 -4.69 -7.01
N LEU A 106 -18.54 -5.55 -6.01
CA LEU A 106 -18.36 -5.13 -4.62
C LEU A 106 -17.56 -6.17 -3.86
N THR A 107 -16.44 -5.77 -3.29
CA THR A 107 -15.52 -6.62 -2.54
C THR A 107 -15.31 -6.06 -1.15
N ASN A 108 -15.47 -6.89 -0.12
CA ASN A 108 -14.99 -6.57 1.22
C ASN A 108 -13.53 -6.98 1.36
N VAL A 109 -12.69 -6.05 1.80
CA VAL A 109 -11.28 -6.30 2.14
C VAL A 109 -11.10 -6.13 3.63
N SER A 110 -10.48 -7.12 4.27
CA SER A 110 -10.19 -7.12 5.69
C SER A 110 -8.71 -7.31 5.93
N MET A 111 -8.06 -6.40 6.63
CA MET A 111 -6.65 -6.50 7.01
C MET A 111 -6.54 -6.72 8.52
N THR A 112 -5.78 -7.74 8.91
CA THR A 112 -5.50 -8.07 10.31
C THR A 112 -4.00 -8.07 10.54
N VAL A 113 -3.54 -7.35 11.56
CA VAL A 113 -2.16 -7.41 12.07
C VAL A 113 -2.19 -8.01 13.45
N ASP A 114 -1.46 -9.09 13.63
CA ASP A 114 -1.22 -9.74 14.93
C ASP A 114 0.25 -9.58 15.31
N TYR A 115 0.51 -8.95 16.43
CA TYR A 115 1.88 -8.68 16.85
C TYR A 115 2.08 -8.84 18.35
N GLU A 116 3.33 -9.14 18.72
CA GLU A 116 3.82 -9.12 20.07
C GLU A 116 5.05 -8.22 20.19
N MET A 117 4.95 -7.23 21.09
CA MET A 117 6.01 -6.25 21.30
C MET A 117 7.29 -6.92 21.85
N PRO A 118 8.47 -6.39 21.55
CA PRO A 118 9.72 -6.89 22.10
C PRO A 118 9.73 -6.77 23.63
N LEU A 119 10.39 -7.72 24.30
CA LEU A 119 10.69 -7.63 25.73
C LEU A 119 11.84 -6.65 25.99
N GLY A 120 11.81 -6.01 27.17
CA GLY A 120 12.91 -5.16 27.64
C GLY A 120 12.67 -3.66 27.45
N PRO A 121 13.73 -2.82 27.52
CA PRO A 121 13.62 -1.36 27.52
C PRO A 121 12.89 -0.79 26.30
N LEU A 122 12.94 -1.47 25.17
CA LEU A 122 12.20 -1.07 23.96
C LEU A 122 10.69 -1.29 24.10
N GLY A 123 10.24 -2.33 24.80
CA GLY A 123 8.81 -2.60 25.04
C GLY A 123 8.17 -1.64 26.05
N GLY A 124 8.97 -1.08 26.98
CA GLY A 124 8.51 -0.05 27.93
C GLY A 124 8.49 1.36 27.34
N ILE A 125 9.25 1.59 26.28
CA ILE A 125 9.36 2.90 25.58
C ILE A 125 8.29 3.04 24.50
N LEU A 126 7.87 1.92 23.89
CA LEU A 126 6.76 1.88 22.96
C LEU A 126 5.48 1.68 23.78
N ASP A 127 4.79 2.76 24.05
CA ASP A 127 3.46 2.72 24.67
C ASP A 127 2.56 1.82 23.83
N LYS A 128 2.18 0.66 24.38
CA LYS A 128 1.38 -0.36 23.69
C LYS A 128 0.09 0.22 23.12
N VAL A 129 -0.52 1.17 23.81
CA VAL A 129 -1.76 1.82 23.39
C VAL A 129 -1.50 2.72 22.17
N LYS A 130 -0.42 3.50 22.20
CA LYS A 130 -0.06 4.38 21.07
C LYS A 130 0.33 3.56 19.85
N PHE A 131 1.04 2.46 20.02
CA PHE A 131 1.39 1.57 18.92
C PHE A 131 0.14 0.92 18.31
N ALA A 132 -0.77 0.38 19.13
CA ALA A 132 -2.03 -0.18 18.64
C ALA A 132 -2.85 0.85 17.85
N LYS A 133 -2.97 2.08 18.37
CA LYS A 133 -3.67 3.17 17.69
C LYS A 133 -3.00 3.56 16.37
N SER A 134 -1.66 3.59 16.33
CA SER A 134 -0.90 3.85 15.10
C SER A 134 -1.11 2.73 14.07
N ALA A 135 -1.11 1.47 14.49
CA ALA A 135 -1.38 0.33 13.62
C ALA A 135 -2.83 0.37 13.06
N GLU A 136 -3.82 0.70 13.91
CA GLU A 136 -5.19 0.91 13.46
C GLU A 136 -5.30 1.98 12.38
N ASN A 137 -4.74 3.15 12.64
CA ASN A 137 -4.76 4.27 11.70
C ASN A 137 -4.03 3.91 10.40
N GLY A 138 -2.91 3.17 10.50
CA GLY A 138 -2.16 2.70 9.34
C GLY A 138 -2.98 1.78 8.44
N LEU A 139 -3.65 0.77 9.01
CA LEU A 139 -4.51 -0.14 8.26
C LEU A 139 -5.70 0.60 7.63
N GLU A 140 -6.33 1.48 8.39
CA GLU A 140 -7.47 2.27 7.92
C GLU A 140 -7.07 3.16 6.76
N THR A 141 -5.98 3.91 6.88
CA THR A 141 -5.44 4.77 5.82
C THR A 141 -5.10 3.96 4.56
N ALA A 142 -4.44 2.81 4.71
CA ALA A 142 -4.11 1.91 3.60
C ALA A 142 -5.36 1.46 2.84
N LEU A 143 -6.37 1.00 3.56
CA LEU A 143 -7.64 0.55 2.97
C LEU A 143 -8.39 1.68 2.25
N TYR A 144 -8.50 2.88 2.88
CA TYR A 144 -9.14 4.04 2.25
C TYR A 144 -8.42 4.49 0.98
N LYS A 145 -7.08 4.47 1.00
CA LYS A 145 -6.26 4.83 -0.16
C LYS A 145 -6.50 3.87 -1.32
N VAL A 146 -6.45 2.57 -1.07
CA VAL A 146 -6.72 1.54 -2.09
C VAL A 146 -8.13 1.68 -2.64
N ARG A 147 -9.13 1.90 -1.78
CA ARG A 147 -10.50 2.17 -2.22
C ARG A 147 -10.56 3.38 -3.16
N GLY A 148 -9.94 4.49 -2.77
CA GLY A 148 -9.92 5.71 -3.58
C GLY A 148 -9.29 5.48 -4.96
N LEU A 149 -8.21 4.72 -5.03
CA LEU A 149 -7.53 4.37 -6.28
C LEU A 149 -8.42 3.48 -7.18
N LEU A 150 -9.03 2.44 -6.61
CA LEU A 150 -9.84 1.48 -7.38
C LEU A 150 -11.22 2.02 -7.78
N GLU A 151 -11.80 2.92 -6.99
CA GLU A 151 -13.07 3.58 -7.31
C GLU A 151 -12.91 4.85 -8.17
N GLY A 152 -11.67 5.18 -8.59
CA GLY A 152 -11.39 6.35 -9.41
C GLY A 152 -11.42 7.69 -8.66
N ASN A 153 -11.53 7.69 -7.34
CA ASN A 153 -11.56 8.88 -6.48
C ASN A 153 -10.22 9.18 -5.81
N GLY A 154 -9.20 8.37 -6.09
CA GLY A 154 -7.88 8.46 -5.50
C GLY A 154 -6.83 9.09 -6.41
N SER A 155 -5.73 9.55 -5.83
CA SER A 155 -4.52 9.93 -6.56
C SER A 155 -3.59 8.73 -6.67
N ILE A 156 -3.07 8.48 -7.88
CA ILE A 156 -2.06 7.46 -8.14
C ILE A 156 -0.69 8.12 -8.07
N PRO A 157 0.26 7.63 -7.25
CA PRO A 157 1.63 8.10 -7.32
C PRO A 157 2.24 7.69 -8.68
N VAL A 158 2.77 8.67 -9.40
CA VAL A 158 3.44 8.44 -10.69
C VAL A 158 4.93 8.67 -10.49
N TYR A 159 5.72 7.63 -10.70
CA TYR A 159 7.18 7.73 -10.69
C TYR A 159 7.66 8.13 -12.08
N ILE A 160 8.29 9.29 -12.17
CA ILE A 160 8.83 9.82 -13.43
C ILE A 160 10.33 10.11 -13.27
N THR A 161 11.08 10.04 -14.37
CA THR A 161 12.48 10.43 -14.38
C THR A 161 12.63 11.93 -14.13
N LEU A 162 13.80 12.37 -13.68
CA LEU A 162 14.08 13.79 -13.47
C LEU A 162 13.88 14.60 -14.76
N ASP A 163 14.27 14.06 -15.93
CA ASP A 163 14.07 14.68 -17.24
C ASP A 163 12.57 14.85 -17.55
N ALA A 164 11.77 13.81 -17.32
CA ALA A 164 10.31 13.89 -17.50
C ALA A 164 9.67 14.91 -16.56
N TYR A 165 10.15 14.99 -15.31
CA TYR A 165 9.68 15.99 -14.35
C TYR A 165 10.00 17.42 -14.79
N GLN A 166 11.21 17.66 -15.33
CA GLN A 166 11.59 18.98 -15.86
C GLN A 166 10.72 19.38 -17.06
N LYS A 167 10.40 18.43 -17.94
CA LYS A 167 9.47 18.66 -19.05
C LYS A 167 8.06 19.01 -18.55
N LEU A 168 7.56 18.31 -17.54
CA LEU A 168 6.27 18.62 -16.90
C LEU A 168 6.25 20.01 -16.28
N LEU A 169 7.33 20.42 -15.63
CA LEU A 169 7.44 21.78 -15.06
C LEU A 169 7.45 22.85 -16.16
N ALA A 170 8.06 22.58 -17.30
CA ALA A 170 8.03 23.47 -18.45
C ALA A 170 6.60 23.61 -19.03
N GLU A 171 5.87 22.50 -19.18
CA GLU A 171 4.46 22.51 -19.60
C GLU A 171 3.56 23.21 -18.56
N LYS A 172 3.78 22.98 -17.28
CA LYS A 172 3.08 23.68 -16.19
C LYS A 172 3.17 25.19 -16.33
N LYS A 173 4.35 25.73 -16.65
CA LYS A 173 4.54 27.17 -16.89
C LYS A 173 3.72 27.70 -18.06
N LYS A 174 3.64 26.92 -19.16
CA LYS A 174 2.82 27.27 -20.33
C LYS A 174 1.32 27.27 -20.03
N MET A 175 0.89 26.46 -19.07
CA MET A 175 -0.50 26.33 -18.63
C MET A 175 -0.85 27.22 -17.42
N ASN A 176 -0.23 28.40 -17.30
CA ASN A 176 -0.49 29.35 -16.19
C ASN A 176 -0.29 28.77 -14.80
N ASN A 177 0.71 27.90 -14.61
CA ASN A 177 1.07 27.29 -13.34
C ASN A 177 -0.03 26.43 -12.68
N VAL A 178 -0.89 25.80 -13.46
CA VAL A 178 -1.85 24.80 -12.94
C VAL A 178 -1.15 23.66 -12.17
N PRO A 179 -1.85 22.89 -11.33
CA PRO A 179 -1.29 21.72 -10.66
C PRO A 179 -0.65 20.73 -11.65
N VAL A 180 0.44 20.08 -11.25
CA VAL A 180 1.14 19.07 -12.09
C VAL A 180 0.21 17.92 -12.51
N SER A 181 -0.72 17.53 -11.65
CA SER A 181 -1.76 16.55 -11.98
C SER A 181 -2.61 16.96 -13.19
N THR A 182 -3.00 18.23 -13.26
CA THR A 182 -3.76 18.78 -14.40
C THR A 182 -2.96 18.73 -15.69
N VAL A 183 -1.64 19.01 -15.62
CA VAL A 183 -0.74 18.90 -16.78
C VAL A 183 -0.64 17.46 -17.26
N LEU A 184 -0.47 16.50 -16.32
CA LEU A 184 -0.43 15.07 -16.63
C LEU A 184 -1.72 14.60 -17.30
N THR A 185 -2.87 14.94 -16.74
CA THR A 185 -4.18 14.60 -17.33
C THR A 185 -4.28 15.13 -18.75
N SER A 186 -3.94 16.40 -18.98
CA SER A 186 -3.97 17.01 -20.32
C SER A 186 -3.03 16.32 -21.34
N ILE A 187 -1.88 15.82 -20.88
CA ILE A 187 -0.95 15.06 -21.71
C ILE A 187 -1.54 13.70 -22.07
N LEU A 188 -2.08 12.97 -21.10
CA LEU A 188 -2.70 11.65 -21.30
C LEU A 188 -3.87 11.72 -22.25
N GLU A 189 -4.78 12.68 -22.10
CA GLU A 189 -5.92 12.91 -23.01
C GLU A 189 -5.49 13.18 -24.45
N LYS A 190 -4.35 13.85 -24.65
CA LYS A 190 -3.79 14.05 -25.99
C LYS A 190 -3.25 12.76 -26.61
N TYR A 191 -2.66 11.89 -25.79
CA TYR A 191 -2.16 10.60 -26.26
C TYR A 191 -3.30 9.66 -26.65
N GLU A 192 -4.36 9.57 -25.85
CA GLU A 192 -5.55 8.76 -26.17
C GLU A 192 -6.19 9.17 -27.50
N ARG A 193 -6.36 10.47 -27.74
CA ARG A 193 -6.88 10.98 -29.02
C ARG A 193 -5.99 10.66 -30.22
N VAL A 194 -4.68 10.55 -30.04
CA VAL A 194 -3.75 10.21 -31.13
C VAL A 194 -3.83 8.72 -31.47
N GLU A 195 -4.12 7.85 -30.51
CA GLU A 195 -4.32 6.42 -30.76
C GLU A 195 -5.67 6.13 -31.44
N GLU A 196 -6.73 6.85 -31.06
CA GLU A 196 -8.05 6.75 -31.73
C GLU A 196 -8.02 7.19 -33.23
N ILE A 197 -7.13 8.09 -33.58
CA ILE A 197 -6.98 8.54 -34.99
C ILE A 197 -6.15 7.54 -35.83
N LYS A 198 -5.38 6.66 -35.20
CA LYS A 198 -4.52 5.69 -35.90
C LYS A 198 -5.16 4.31 -36.11
N ASN A 199 -6.33 4.07 -35.50
CA ASN A 199 -7.16 2.89 -35.70
C ASN A 199 -8.37 3.21 -36.59
#